data_10d328b05981a372a76a5aca9e9c62e8
#
_entry.id   10d328b05981a372a76a5aca9e9c62e8
#
_cell.length_a   1.000
_cell.length_b   1.000
_cell.length_c   1.000
_cell.angle_alpha   90.00
_cell.angle_beta   90.00
_cell.angle_gamma   90.00
#
_symmetry.space_group_name_H-M   'P 1'
#
loop_
_entity.id
_entity.type
_entity.pdbx_description
1 polymer ?
#
loop_
_entity_poly.entity_id
_entity_poly.type
_entity_poly.pdbx_seq_one_letter_code
_entity_poly.pdbx_strand_id
1 'polypeptide(L)'
;MSFNSLRLIARTSPSTLRRALSTLPNNPHIYVHEQPTTPRSYLLSYLSTTPPTPSLAIGTSTTNPPTPDTLTENPHFLPLVHEVLAQSAVHDPEVQSQAQLYMSQAGSSLGSGGVFFPQHQQQANQMNRKKRGRGTAAGGAGNRSGGDGAGGASAQGGAGGGGRGGFVHVGDQRNPPDFGRTNYPEDILGSLEIDGQGKFVDGHGRYQKSGTYRVITMQGMLGLSPYLRQKVVERLEAEERRIKNAAEVKT
;
A
#
# COMPACT_ATOMS: atom_id res chain seq x y z
N MET A 1 -50.23 -64.48 -17.84
CA MET A 1 -49.72 -63.26 -18.46
C MET A 1 -49.20 -62.37 -17.32
N SER A 2 -47.84 -62.37 -17.10
CA SER A 2 -47.20 -61.62 -16.01
C SER A 2 -46.64 -60.29 -16.55
N PHE A 3 -47.14 -59.20 -16.07
CA PHE A 3 -46.61 -57.84 -16.39
C PHE A 3 -45.48 -57.50 -15.44
N ASN A 4 -44.24 -57.48 -15.97
CA ASN A 4 -43.07 -56.95 -15.27
C ASN A 4 -43.08 -55.39 -15.35
N SER A 5 -43.35 -54.71 -14.23
CA SER A 5 -43.19 -53.30 -14.11
C SER A 5 -41.70 -52.92 -13.86
N LEU A 6 -41.02 -52.42 -14.89
CA LEU A 6 -39.71 -51.79 -14.72
C LEU A 6 -39.90 -50.44 -13.97
N ARG A 7 -39.42 -50.35 -12.73
CA ARG A 7 -39.27 -49.10 -12.01
C ARG A 7 -38.01 -48.39 -12.50
N LEU A 8 -38.21 -47.29 -13.24
CA LEU A 8 -37.14 -46.36 -13.58
C LEU A 8 -36.73 -45.60 -12.32
N ILE A 9 -35.54 -45.90 -11.76
CA ILE A 9 -34.94 -45.13 -10.69
C ILE A 9 -34.25 -43.93 -11.35
N ALA A 10 -34.91 -42.78 -11.29
CA ALA A 10 -34.29 -41.48 -11.65
C ALA A 10 -33.17 -41.19 -10.67
N ARG A 11 -31.91 -41.32 -11.10
CA ARG A 11 -30.75 -40.80 -10.39
C ARG A 11 -30.80 -39.27 -10.46
N THR A 12 -31.29 -38.65 -9.41
CA THR A 12 -31.11 -37.22 -9.20
C THR A 12 -29.64 -36.94 -8.86
N SER A 13 -28.88 -36.50 -9.87
CA SER A 13 -27.55 -35.98 -9.63
C SER A 13 -27.68 -34.75 -8.73
N PRO A 14 -26.95 -34.67 -7.59
CA PRO A 14 -26.92 -33.43 -6.81
C PRO A 14 -26.32 -32.34 -7.70
N SER A 15 -27.13 -31.37 -8.09
CA SER A 15 -26.63 -30.15 -8.67
C SER A 15 -25.79 -29.48 -7.60
N THR A 16 -24.47 -29.56 -7.71
CA THR A 16 -23.55 -28.74 -6.96
C THR A 16 -23.82 -27.29 -7.38
N LEU A 17 -24.64 -26.61 -6.61
CA LEU A 17 -24.80 -25.16 -6.67
C LEU A 17 -23.38 -24.60 -6.50
N ARG A 18 -22.73 -24.23 -7.61
CA ARG A 18 -21.52 -23.41 -7.55
C ARG A 18 -21.95 -22.12 -6.90
N ARG A 19 -21.65 -21.97 -5.60
CA ARG A 19 -21.80 -20.69 -4.92
C ARG A 19 -21.01 -19.66 -5.73
N ALA A 20 -21.70 -18.61 -6.15
CA ALA A 20 -21.07 -17.51 -6.86
C ALA A 20 -20.01 -16.92 -5.90
N LEU A 21 -18.78 -16.85 -6.37
CA LEU A 21 -17.69 -16.24 -5.64
C LEU A 21 -18.03 -14.75 -5.45
N SER A 22 -18.14 -14.30 -4.22
CA SER A 22 -18.41 -12.89 -3.91
C SER A 22 -17.12 -12.13 -3.65
N THR A 23 -17.14 -10.84 -3.89
CA THR A 23 -16.03 -9.91 -3.61
C THR A 23 -16.49 -8.86 -2.61
N LEU A 24 -15.53 -8.18 -1.99
CA LEU A 24 -15.84 -7.08 -1.08
C LEU A 24 -16.39 -5.87 -1.84
N PRO A 25 -17.42 -5.18 -1.32
CA PRO A 25 -18.01 -4.01 -1.98
C PRO A 25 -16.99 -2.87 -2.21
N ASN A 26 -16.10 -2.66 -1.24
CA ASN A 26 -15.11 -1.57 -1.29
C ASN A 26 -13.79 -1.99 -1.96
N ASN A 27 -13.57 -3.30 -2.19
CA ASN A 27 -12.39 -3.80 -2.88
C ASN A 27 -12.76 -5.06 -3.69
N PRO A 28 -13.11 -4.90 -4.99
CA PRO A 28 -13.56 -6.00 -5.84
C PRO A 28 -12.47 -7.03 -6.13
N HIS A 29 -11.25 -6.79 -5.72
CA HIS A 29 -10.11 -7.69 -5.92
C HIS A 29 -9.93 -8.69 -4.78
N ILE A 30 -10.64 -8.51 -3.67
CA ILE A 30 -10.63 -9.43 -2.53
C ILE A 30 -11.86 -10.33 -2.60
N TYR A 31 -11.62 -11.61 -2.75
CA TYR A 31 -12.65 -12.64 -2.78
C TYR A 31 -13.05 -13.05 -1.37
N VAL A 32 -14.35 -13.27 -1.17
CA VAL A 32 -14.95 -13.68 0.08
C VAL A 32 -15.42 -15.12 -0.06
N HIS A 33 -14.81 -16.03 0.67
CA HIS A 33 -15.14 -17.44 0.70
C HIS A 33 -15.87 -17.76 2.02
N GLU A 34 -17.13 -18.15 1.94
CA GLU A 34 -17.85 -18.66 3.12
C GLU A 34 -17.28 -20.01 3.55
N GLN A 35 -16.99 -20.17 4.82
CA GLN A 35 -16.49 -21.42 5.36
C GLN A 35 -17.67 -22.31 5.78
N PRO A 36 -17.83 -23.50 5.17
CA PRO A 36 -18.97 -24.40 5.46
C PRO A 36 -18.89 -25.01 6.87
N THR A 37 -17.68 -25.12 7.43
CA THR A 37 -17.43 -25.73 8.73
C THR A 37 -17.73 -24.81 9.92
N THR A 38 -17.66 -23.49 9.71
CA THR A 38 -17.85 -22.50 10.78
C THR A 38 -18.90 -21.49 10.32
N PRO A 39 -20.12 -21.52 10.88
CA PRO A 39 -21.16 -20.56 10.51
C PRO A 39 -20.71 -19.13 10.79
N ARG A 40 -21.00 -18.22 9.87
CA ARG A 40 -20.59 -16.80 9.91
C ARG A 40 -19.07 -16.60 9.92
N SER A 41 -18.32 -17.45 9.24
CA SER A 41 -16.87 -17.28 9.04
C SER A 41 -16.59 -17.09 7.55
N TYR A 42 -15.93 -16.00 7.22
CA TYR A 42 -15.58 -15.59 5.88
C TYR A 42 -14.06 -15.55 5.75
N LEU A 43 -13.53 -16.34 4.83
CA LEU A 43 -12.11 -16.27 4.48
C LEU A 43 -11.92 -15.24 3.36
N LEU A 44 -11.00 -14.32 3.56
CA LEU A 44 -10.69 -13.23 2.63
C LEU A 44 -9.39 -13.55 1.90
N SER A 45 -9.39 -13.51 0.57
CA SER A 45 -8.24 -13.88 -0.25
C SER A 45 -8.15 -13.04 -1.53
N TYR A 46 -6.94 -12.84 -2.03
CA TYR A 46 -6.72 -12.36 -3.39
C TYR A 46 -6.88 -13.47 -4.45
N LEU A 47 -6.95 -14.74 -4.03
CA LEU A 47 -7.12 -15.87 -4.94
C LEU A 47 -8.60 -16.25 -5.06
N SER A 48 -9.04 -16.50 -6.29
CA SER A 48 -10.40 -16.96 -6.61
C SER A 48 -10.56 -18.48 -6.54
N THR A 49 -9.50 -19.21 -6.19
CA THR A 49 -9.47 -20.68 -6.17
C THR A 49 -10.46 -21.26 -5.18
N THR A 50 -11.15 -22.31 -5.60
CA THR A 50 -12.09 -23.08 -4.77
C THR A 50 -11.72 -24.57 -4.76
N PRO A 51 -11.45 -25.18 -3.59
CA PRO A 51 -11.48 -24.59 -2.25
C PRO A 51 -10.33 -23.59 -2.02
N PRO A 52 -10.55 -22.55 -1.19
CA PRO A 52 -9.50 -21.56 -0.88
C PRO A 52 -8.42 -22.20 -0.01
N THR A 53 -7.19 -21.72 -0.18
CA THR A 53 -6.04 -22.13 0.64
C THR A 53 -5.91 -21.20 1.87
N PRO A 54 -6.23 -21.66 3.10
CA PRO A 54 -6.28 -20.78 4.26
C PRO A 54 -4.93 -20.14 4.63
N SER A 55 -3.82 -20.84 4.37
CA SER A 55 -2.47 -20.32 4.66
C SER A 55 -2.08 -19.12 3.79
N LEU A 56 -2.73 -18.92 2.64
CA LEU A 56 -2.48 -17.82 1.72
C LEU A 56 -3.56 -16.73 1.78
N ALA A 57 -4.55 -16.91 2.62
CA ALA A 57 -5.60 -15.92 2.83
C ALA A 57 -5.08 -14.68 3.56
N ILE A 58 -5.73 -13.54 3.36
CA ILE A 58 -5.48 -12.30 4.09
C ILE A 58 -5.82 -12.49 5.56
N GLY A 59 -6.94 -13.16 5.83
CA GLY A 59 -7.43 -13.47 7.15
C GLY A 59 -8.85 -14.04 7.11
N THR A 60 -9.44 -14.17 8.29
CA THR A 60 -10.82 -14.62 8.48
C THR A 60 -11.63 -13.56 9.21
N SER A 61 -12.86 -13.34 8.78
CA SER A 61 -13.78 -12.38 9.43
C SER A 61 -15.07 -13.05 9.86
N THR A 62 -15.65 -12.57 10.93
CA THR A 62 -16.99 -13.00 11.40
C THR A 62 -18.14 -12.22 10.76
N THR A 63 -17.83 -11.15 10.04
CA THR A 63 -18.79 -10.31 9.31
C THR A 63 -18.38 -10.09 7.86
N ASN A 64 -19.36 -9.81 7.03
CA ASN A 64 -19.15 -9.36 5.64
C ASN A 64 -20.06 -8.13 5.40
N PRO A 65 -19.46 -6.92 5.20
CA PRO A 65 -18.02 -6.61 5.11
C PRO A 65 -17.28 -6.77 6.45
N PRO A 66 -15.93 -7.02 6.41
CA PRO A 66 -15.09 -7.10 7.60
C PRO A 66 -14.90 -5.71 8.23
N THR A 67 -14.69 -5.71 9.55
CA THR A 67 -14.30 -4.53 10.33
C THR A 67 -13.01 -4.82 11.09
N PRO A 68 -12.30 -3.79 11.61
CA PRO A 68 -11.08 -4.01 12.40
C PRO A 68 -11.27 -4.97 13.58
N ASP A 69 -12.46 -4.96 14.18
CA ASP A 69 -12.77 -5.82 15.35
C ASP A 69 -13.14 -7.26 14.97
N THR A 70 -13.57 -7.49 13.72
CA THR A 70 -14.06 -8.80 13.27
C THR A 70 -13.08 -9.58 12.42
N LEU A 71 -12.00 -8.94 11.97
CA LEU A 71 -10.96 -9.56 11.18
C LEU A 71 -9.89 -10.17 12.08
N THR A 72 -9.61 -11.45 11.88
CA THR A 72 -8.42 -12.12 12.39
C THR A 72 -7.44 -12.24 11.23
N GLU A 73 -6.34 -11.50 11.30
CA GLU A 73 -5.32 -11.47 10.25
C GLU A 73 -4.53 -12.78 10.19
N ASN A 74 -4.13 -13.18 8.98
CA ASN A 74 -3.21 -14.27 8.78
C ASN A 74 -1.76 -13.78 8.96
N PRO A 75 -1.01 -14.26 9.96
CA PRO A 75 0.35 -13.78 10.21
C PRO A 75 1.34 -14.07 9.08
N HIS A 76 1.02 -15.01 8.18
CA HIS A 76 1.88 -15.36 7.05
C HIS A 76 1.65 -14.50 5.81
N PHE A 77 0.49 -13.83 5.73
CA PHE A 77 0.13 -13.06 4.54
C PHE A 77 0.97 -11.79 4.38
N LEU A 78 1.03 -10.96 5.42
CA LEU A 78 1.72 -9.66 5.35
C LEU A 78 3.23 -9.78 5.10
N PRO A 79 3.97 -10.74 5.73
CA PRO A 79 5.36 -11.00 5.37
C PRO A 79 5.57 -11.34 3.89
N LEU A 80 4.67 -12.14 3.28
CA LEU A 80 4.73 -12.47 1.87
C LEU A 80 4.49 -11.22 0.99
N VAL A 81 3.54 -10.37 1.36
CA VAL A 81 3.33 -9.08 0.68
C VAL A 81 4.60 -8.24 0.74
N HIS A 82 5.23 -8.09 1.90
CA HIS A 82 6.47 -7.31 2.04
C HIS A 82 7.64 -7.89 1.24
N GLU A 83 7.74 -9.22 1.09
CA GLU A 83 8.74 -9.85 0.21
C GLU A 83 8.54 -9.39 -1.25
N VAL A 84 7.30 -9.38 -1.72
CA VAL A 84 6.96 -8.92 -3.08
C VAL A 84 7.23 -7.42 -3.24
N LEU A 85 6.88 -6.61 -2.25
CA LEU A 85 7.13 -5.17 -2.27
C LEU A 85 8.61 -4.86 -2.32
N ALA A 86 9.43 -5.56 -1.55
CA ALA A 86 10.89 -5.37 -1.56
C ALA A 86 11.52 -5.62 -2.93
N GLN A 87 10.93 -6.52 -3.72
CA GLN A 87 11.43 -6.87 -5.06
C GLN A 87 10.82 -6.01 -6.16
N SER A 88 9.58 -5.57 -6.01
CA SER A 88 8.79 -5.02 -7.11
C SER A 88 8.42 -3.54 -6.96
N ALA A 89 8.45 -2.98 -5.76
CA ALA A 89 7.94 -1.63 -5.53
C ALA A 89 8.69 -0.54 -6.31
N VAL A 90 9.97 -0.73 -6.61
CA VAL A 90 10.76 0.20 -7.45
C VAL A 90 10.23 0.31 -8.87
N HIS A 91 9.50 -0.70 -9.35
CA HIS A 91 8.93 -0.74 -10.69
C HIS A 91 7.47 -0.28 -10.74
N ASP A 92 6.89 0.03 -9.58
CA ASP A 92 5.52 0.54 -9.52
C ASP A 92 5.45 1.96 -10.11
N PRO A 93 4.58 2.21 -11.10
CA PRO A 93 4.42 3.53 -11.71
C PRO A 93 4.08 4.64 -10.70
N GLU A 94 3.34 4.32 -9.64
CA GLU A 94 3.00 5.29 -8.60
C GLU A 94 4.21 5.69 -7.77
N VAL A 95 5.00 4.71 -7.36
CA VAL A 95 6.24 4.92 -6.61
C VAL A 95 7.26 5.69 -7.46
N GLN A 96 7.37 5.37 -8.75
CA GLN A 96 8.23 6.09 -9.70
C GLN A 96 7.78 7.54 -9.90
N SER A 97 6.46 7.77 -9.99
CA SER A 97 5.90 9.12 -10.09
C SER A 97 6.21 9.95 -8.84
N GLN A 98 6.13 9.36 -7.65
CA GLN A 98 6.51 10.03 -6.40
C GLN A 98 8.01 10.34 -6.37
N ALA A 99 8.87 9.44 -6.84
CA ALA A 99 10.32 9.69 -6.95
C ALA A 99 10.63 10.84 -7.91
N GLN A 100 9.91 10.94 -9.03
CA GLN A 100 10.04 12.06 -9.97
C GLN A 100 9.55 13.39 -9.37
N LEU A 101 8.44 13.36 -8.64
CA LEU A 101 7.95 14.54 -7.90
C LEU A 101 8.97 15.02 -6.87
N TYR A 102 9.65 14.11 -6.20
CA TYR A 102 10.71 14.44 -5.26
C TYR A 102 11.84 15.23 -5.93
N MET A 103 12.18 14.89 -7.16
CA MET A 103 13.19 15.59 -7.98
C MET A 103 12.74 16.93 -8.51
N SER A 104 11.45 17.11 -8.71
CA SER A 104 10.93 18.36 -9.26
C SER A 104 11.14 19.53 -8.28
N GLN A 105 11.25 20.75 -8.80
CA GLN A 105 11.30 21.96 -7.95
C GLN A 105 10.03 22.08 -7.07
N ALA A 106 8.91 21.53 -7.51
CA ALA A 106 7.70 21.45 -6.71
C ALA A 106 7.87 20.53 -5.51
N GLY A 107 8.58 19.39 -5.65
CA GLY A 107 8.92 18.49 -4.56
C GLY A 107 9.84 19.14 -3.52
N SER A 108 10.79 19.94 -3.92
CA SER A 108 11.69 20.64 -3.00
C SER A 108 11.01 21.76 -2.21
N SER A 109 9.95 22.37 -2.75
CA SER A 109 9.15 23.37 -2.03
C SER A 109 8.04 22.78 -1.15
N LEU A 110 7.59 21.57 -1.43
CA LEU A 110 6.66 20.82 -0.57
C LEU A 110 7.26 20.47 0.80
N GLY A 111 8.59 20.34 0.88
CA GLY A 111 9.31 20.09 2.13
C GLY A 111 9.23 21.22 3.16
N SER A 112 8.76 22.37 2.77
CA SER A 112 8.59 23.54 3.64
C SER A 112 7.16 23.70 4.16
N GLY A 113 6.42 22.62 4.41
CA GLY A 113 5.13 22.70 5.08
C GLY A 113 3.89 22.60 4.20
N GLY A 114 4.00 22.03 3.01
CA GLY A 114 2.82 21.56 2.25
C GLY A 114 1.93 22.63 1.65
N VAL A 115 2.41 23.85 1.44
CA VAL A 115 1.65 24.90 0.76
C VAL A 115 2.28 25.21 -0.59
N PHE A 116 1.60 24.85 -1.64
CA PHE A 116 1.91 25.26 -3.00
C PHE A 116 1.61 26.76 -3.14
N PHE A 117 2.63 27.61 -3.09
CA PHE A 117 2.48 28.98 -3.57
C PHE A 117 2.93 29.03 -5.04
N PRO A 118 2.05 29.41 -5.97
CA PRO A 118 2.46 29.68 -7.34
C PRO A 118 3.47 30.86 -7.30
N GLN A 119 4.62 30.63 -7.90
CA GLN A 119 5.72 31.61 -8.02
C GLN A 119 5.31 32.81 -8.90
N HIS A 120 4.45 33.69 -8.41
CA HIS A 120 4.10 34.93 -9.12
C HIS A 120 4.63 36.20 -8.43
N GLN A 121 5.60 36.10 -7.49
CA GLN A 121 6.11 37.31 -6.80
C GLN A 121 7.62 37.53 -6.84
N GLN A 122 8.34 36.96 -7.82
CA GLN A 122 9.78 37.30 -7.96
C GLN A 122 10.09 38.59 -8.77
N GLN A 123 9.10 39.25 -9.36
CA GLN A 123 9.38 40.49 -10.12
C GLN A 123 9.20 41.79 -9.35
N ALA A 124 8.64 41.78 -8.14
CA ALA A 124 8.41 43.04 -7.39
C ALA A 124 9.59 43.49 -6.53
N ASN A 125 10.62 42.66 -6.28
CA ASN A 125 11.71 42.99 -5.35
C ASN A 125 13.02 43.51 -5.98
N GLN A 126 13.08 43.62 -7.30
CA GLN A 126 14.29 44.16 -7.94
C GLN A 126 14.29 45.68 -8.10
N MET A 127 13.18 46.37 -7.88
CA MET A 127 13.11 47.84 -8.03
C MET A 127 13.41 48.65 -6.76
N ASN A 128 13.58 48.00 -5.60
CA ASN A 128 13.76 48.78 -4.34
C ASN A 128 15.18 48.68 -3.75
N ARG A 129 16.16 48.16 -4.49
CA ARG A 129 17.57 48.07 -4.02
C ARG A 129 18.47 49.26 -4.38
N LYS A 130 17.94 50.35 -4.92
CA LYS A 130 18.74 51.51 -5.38
C LYS A 130 18.62 52.76 -4.55
N LYS A 131 18.14 52.69 -3.31
CA LYS A 131 18.28 53.88 -2.37
C LYS A 131 18.37 53.39 -0.94
N ARG A 132 19.56 53.23 -0.45
CA ARG A 132 20.01 53.70 0.88
C ARG A 132 21.44 53.18 1.12
N GLY A 133 22.35 54.02 0.74
CA GLY A 133 23.70 53.96 1.25
C GLY A 133 23.79 54.73 2.57
N ARG A 134 24.77 54.33 3.37
CA ARG A 134 25.43 55.08 4.43
C ARG A 134 24.79 55.05 5.82
N GLY A 135 25.49 54.36 6.71
CA GLY A 135 25.37 54.64 8.13
C GLY A 135 25.78 53.46 9.01
N THR A 136 27.07 53.49 9.40
CA THR A 136 27.64 53.13 10.72
C THR A 136 27.54 51.72 11.28
N ALA A 137 28.72 51.28 11.64
CA ALA A 137 29.09 50.11 12.43
C ALA A 137 28.40 50.08 13.81
N ALA A 138 28.08 48.89 14.25
CA ALA A 138 28.43 48.39 15.59
C ALA A 138 27.73 47.05 15.86
N GLY A 139 28.50 46.13 16.38
CA GLY A 139 28.06 45.19 17.39
C GLY A 139 27.33 43.94 16.96
N GLY A 140 28.09 42.88 17.04
CA GLY A 140 27.70 41.49 16.96
C GLY A 140 26.44 41.12 17.70
N ALA A 141 25.83 40.12 17.22
CA ALA A 141 25.20 39.04 17.97
C ALA A 141 24.76 38.00 16.94
N GLY A 142 25.39 36.88 16.97
CA GLY A 142 24.99 35.72 16.18
C GLY A 142 23.54 35.41 16.45
N ASN A 143 22.72 35.54 15.46
CA ASN A 143 21.37 34.96 15.48
C ASN A 143 21.52 33.46 15.31
N ARG A 144 21.73 32.80 16.45
CA ARG A 144 21.42 31.39 16.59
C ARG A 144 19.89 31.31 16.50
N SER A 145 19.39 31.14 15.31
CA SER A 145 18.04 30.63 15.11
C SER A 145 17.98 29.31 15.86
N GLY A 146 17.38 29.35 17.04
CA GLY A 146 17.04 28.16 17.80
C GLY A 146 16.11 27.33 16.96
N GLY A 147 16.60 26.22 16.44
CA GLY A 147 15.79 25.17 15.91
C GLY A 147 15.08 24.55 17.09
N ASP A 148 13.86 24.94 17.31
CA ASP A 148 12.90 24.28 18.16
C ASP A 148 12.80 22.85 17.64
N GLY A 149 13.05 21.90 18.50
CA GLY A 149 13.17 20.45 18.23
C GLY A 149 11.95 19.73 17.65
N ALA A 150 11.01 20.44 17.01
CA ALA A 150 9.88 19.87 16.27
C ALA A 150 10.25 19.48 14.83
N GLY A 151 11.45 19.83 14.35
CA GLY A 151 11.85 19.59 12.96
C GLY A 151 12.32 18.17 12.63
N GLY A 152 12.63 17.34 13.65
CA GLY A 152 13.25 16.04 13.42
C GLY A 152 12.35 14.99 12.75
N ALA A 153 11.08 14.95 13.10
CA ALA A 153 10.13 14.00 12.53
C ALA A 153 9.67 14.40 11.11
N SER A 154 9.60 15.70 10.84
CA SER A 154 9.25 16.21 9.52
C SER A 154 10.39 16.10 8.51
N ALA A 155 11.64 16.06 8.97
CA ALA A 155 12.80 15.92 8.10
C ALA A 155 13.01 14.49 7.58
N GLN A 156 12.45 13.49 8.24
CA GLN A 156 12.51 12.08 7.81
C GLN A 156 11.41 11.70 6.83
N GLY A 157 10.31 12.43 6.75
CA GLY A 157 9.23 12.23 5.78
C GLY A 157 9.05 13.41 4.83
N GLY A 158 9.86 14.46 5.00
CA GLY A 158 9.76 15.67 4.22
C GLY A 158 10.52 15.58 2.91
N ALA A 159 9.94 16.16 1.89
CA ALA A 159 10.58 16.42 0.61
C ALA A 159 11.96 17.06 0.85
N GLY A 160 13.01 16.34 0.56
CA GLY A 160 14.38 16.77 0.81
C GLY A 160 14.71 18.06 0.08
N GLY A 161 15.53 18.85 0.69
CA GLY A 161 16.19 19.94 -0.01
C GLY A 161 16.96 19.38 -1.21
N GLY A 162 16.92 20.08 -2.32
CA GLY A 162 17.59 19.65 -3.55
C GLY A 162 19.00 19.14 -3.27
N GLY A 163 19.31 17.98 -3.78
CA GLY A 163 20.61 17.32 -3.64
C GLY A 163 20.77 16.42 -2.43
N ARG A 164 19.76 16.29 -1.55
CA ARG A 164 19.73 15.31 -0.47
C ARG A 164 18.83 14.14 -0.84
N GLY A 165 19.23 12.91 -0.51
CA GLY A 165 18.40 11.73 -0.62
C GLY A 165 17.21 11.76 0.37
N GLY A 166 16.29 10.85 0.20
CA GLY A 166 15.10 10.75 1.05
C GLY A 166 14.37 9.43 0.88
N PHE A 167 13.11 9.42 1.28
CA PHE A 167 12.27 8.22 1.21
C PHE A 167 11.00 8.50 0.41
N VAL A 168 10.64 7.55 -0.44
CA VAL A 168 9.35 7.47 -1.13
C VAL A 168 8.52 6.38 -0.45
N HIS A 169 7.27 6.68 -0.15
CA HIS A 169 6.41 5.74 0.54
C HIS A 169 5.57 4.92 -0.45
N VAL A 170 5.44 3.64 -0.15
CA VAL A 170 4.48 2.75 -0.82
C VAL A 170 3.16 2.87 -0.06
N GLY A 171 2.24 3.63 -0.63
CA GLY A 171 0.93 3.91 -0.03
C GLY A 171 -0.13 2.87 -0.36
N ASP A 172 -1.07 2.70 0.57
CA ASP A 172 -2.28 1.91 0.37
C ASP A 172 -3.32 2.75 -0.41
N GLN A 173 -3.97 2.14 -1.39
CA GLN A 173 -4.94 2.80 -2.27
C GLN A 173 -6.35 2.92 -1.67
N ARG A 174 -6.60 2.32 -0.50
CA ARG A 174 -7.92 2.40 0.16
C ARG A 174 -8.28 3.82 0.59
N ASN A 175 -7.26 4.64 0.88
CA ASN A 175 -7.41 6.02 1.32
C ASN A 175 -6.28 6.87 0.72
N PRO A 176 -6.36 7.21 -0.59
CA PRO A 176 -5.33 8.00 -1.23
C PRO A 176 -5.25 9.39 -0.58
N PRO A 177 -4.04 9.90 -0.31
CA PRO A 177 -3.87 11.20 0.33
C PRO A 177 -4.31 12.33 -0.60
N ASP A 178 -4.74 13.44 0.00
CA ASP A 178 -4.95 14.68 -0.72
C ASP A 178 -3.66 15.13 -1.43
N PHE A 179 -3.84 15.89 -2.51
CA PHE A 179 -2.71 16.43 -3.26
C PHE A 179 -1.73 17.21 -2.35
N GLY A 180 -0.46 16.82 -2.41
CA GLY A 180 0.61 17.44 -1.61
C GLY A 180 0.68 16.94 -0.16
N ARG A 181 -0.08 15.91 0.20
CA ARG A 181 0.02 15.26 1.52
C ARG A 181 0.64 13.87 1.40
N THR A 182 1.17 13.37 2.50
CA THR A 182 1.61 11.99 2.65
C THR A 182 0.46 11.12 3.15
N ASN A 183 0.53 9.82 2.89
CA ASN A 183 -0.40 8.84 3.46
C ASN A 183 -0.37 8.88 4.99
N TYR A 184 -1.47 8.49 5.62
CA TYR A 184 -1.48 8.23 7.05
C TYR A 184 -0.52 7.08 7.39
N PRO A 185 0.09 7.07 8.60
CA PRO A 185 1.04 6.02 8.97
C PRO A 185 0.49 4.59 8.85
N GLU A 186 -0.80 4.42 9.09
CA GLU A 186 -1.52 3.14 8.96
C GLU A 186 -1.77 2.71 7.52
N ASP A 187 -1.62 3.62 6.56
CA ASP A 187 -1.77 3.39 5.12
C ASP A 187 -0.41 3.32 4.39
N ILE A 188 0.71 3.39 5.12
CA ILE A 188 2.05 3.24 4.55
C ILE A 188 2.50 1.79 4.71
N LEU A 189 2.59 1.06 3.60
CA LEU A 189 3.09 -0.31 3.55
C LEU A 189 4.60 -0.39 3.83
N GLY A 190 5.34 0.57 3.32
CA GLY A 190 6.79 0.66 3.49
C GLY A 190 7.38 1.85 2.76
N SER A 191 8.70 1.95 2.77
CA SER A 191 9.42 3.08 2.19
C SER A 191 10.62 2.61 1.41
N LEU A 192 10.95 3.35 0.35
CA LEU A 192 12.10 3.12 -0.51
C LEU A 192 13.03 4.33 -0.43
N GLU A 193 14.30 4.07 -0.26
CA GLU A 193 15.33 5.10 -0.23
C GLU A 193 15.67 5.58 -1.64
N ILE A 194 15.72 6.89 -1.83
CA ILE A 194 16.15 7.54 -3.07
C ILE A 194 17.34 8.46 -2.79
N ASP A 195 18.20 8.58 -3.76
CA ASP A 195 19.34 9.51 -3.71
C ASP A 195 18.93 10.95 -4.00
N GLY A 196 19.86 11.89 -3.92
CA GLY A 196 19.61 13.30 -4.22
C GLY A 196 19.26 13.59 -5.68
N GLN A 197 19.31 12.59 -6.54
CA GLN A 197 18.93 12.64 -7.96
C GLN A 197 17.59 11.91 -8.21
N GLY A 198 16.90 11.43 -7.16
CA GLY A 198 15.63 10.70 -7.23
C GLY A 198 15.75 9.29 -7.78
N LYS A 199 16.93 8.76 -7.86
CA LYS A 199 17.15 7.36 -8.21
C LYS A 199 17.08 6.50 -6.96
N PHE A 200 16.52 5.32 -7.11
CA PHE A 200 16.49 4.36 -6.02
C PHE A 200 17.89 3.88 -5.66
N VAL A 201 18.23 3.99 -4.38
CA VAL A 201 19.55 3.58 -3.89
C VAL A 201 19.77 2.09 -4.19
N ASP A 202 20.96 1.75 -4.66
CA ASP A 202 21.34 0.39 -5.09
C ASP A 202 20.41 -0.21 -6.16
N GLY A 203 19.61 0.61 -6.85
CA GLY A 203 18.67 0.20 -7.89
C GLY A 203 17.38 -0.44 -7.36
N HIS A 204 17.31 -0.80 -6.07
CA HIS A 204 16.13 -1.41 -5.45
C HIS A 204 15.58 -0.63 -4.24
N GLY A 205 16.19 0.54 -3.93
CA GLY A 205 15.65 1.48 -2.95
C GLY A 205 15.65 1.00 -1.51
N ARG A 206 16.40 -0.05 -1.17
CA ARG A 206 16.52 -0.58 0.22
C ARG A 206 15.20 -0.59 0.96
N TYR A 207 14.22 -1.29 0.43
CA TYR A 207 12.86 -1.32 0.97
C TYR A 207 12.82 -1.57 2.48
N GLN A 208 12.10 -0.71 3.20
CA GLN A 208 11.87 -0.80 4.63
C GLN A 208 10.38 -0.94 4.89
N LYS A 209 9.99 -2.06 5.52
CA LYS A 209 8.59 -2.28 5.91
C LYS A 209 8.15 -1.27 6.97
N SER A 210 6.91 -0.79 6.89
CA SER A 210 6.31 0.04 7.93
C SER A 210 5.91 -0.82 9.14
N GLY A 211 6.18 -0.32 10.34
CA GLY A 211 5.71 -0.94 11.59
C GLY A 211 4.30 -0.51 12.00
N THR A 212 3.74 0.51 11.34
CA THR A 212 2.43 1.10 11.68
C THR A 212 1.33 0.68 10.72
N TYR A 213 1.65 0.01 9.62
CA TYR A 213 0.68 -0.44 8.63
C TYR A 213 -0.35 -1.38 9.23
N ARG A 214 -1.61 -1.22 8.82
CA ARG A 214 -2.74 -2.08 9.20
C ARG A 214 -3.42 -2.65 7.96
N VAL A 215 -3.69 -3.95 7.97
CA VAL A 215 -4.37 -4.64 6.85
C VAL A 215 -5.81 -4.15 6.69
N ILE A 216 -6.44 -3.76 7.79
CA ILE A 216 -7.80 -3.20 7.80
C ILE A 216 -7.85 -1.95 8.68
N THR A 217 -8.59 -0.94 8.21
CA THR A 217 -8.92 0.28 8.95
C THR A 217 -10.41 0.59 8.80
N MET A 218 -10.86 1.70 9.34
CA MET A 218 -12.23 2.18 9.13
C MET A 218 -12.54 2.52 7.67
N GLN A 219 -11.51 2.80 6.86
CA GLN A 219 -11.60 3.05 5.42
C GLN A 219 -11.74 1.77 4.59
N GLY A 220 -11.48 0.61 5.20
CA GLY A 220 -11.62 -0.69 4.55
C GLY A 220 -10.37 -1.57 4.58
N MET A 221 -10.40 -2.59 3.75
CA MET A 221 -9.30 -3.55 3.57
C MET A 221 -8.19 -2.97 2.70
N LEU A 222 -6.99 -3.55 2.86
CA LEU A 222 -5.81 -3.19 2.08
C LEU A 222 -6.11 -3.06 0.58
N GLY A 223 -5.61 -1.99 -0.01
CA GLY A 223 -5.69 -1.68 -1.44
C GLY A 223 -4.30 -1.49 -2.03
N LEU A 224 -3.83 -2.44 -2.82
CA LEU A 224 -2.57 -2.32 -3.53
C LEU A 224 -2.76 -1.64 -4.89
N SER A 225 -1.73 -0.92 -5.37
CA SER A 225 -1.70 -0.44 -6.74
C SER A 225 -1.95 -1.59 -7.73
N PRO A 226 -2.46 -1.33 -8.94
CA PRO A 226 -2.71 -2.38 -9.92
C PRO A 226 -1.48 -3.26 -10.19
N TYR A 227 -0.31 -2.63 -10.28
CA TYR A 227 0.95 -3.31 -10.52
C TYR A 227 1.35 -4.21 -9.34
N LEU A 228 1.38 -3.67 -8.12
CA LEU A 228 1.76 -4.42 -6.93
C LEU A 228 0.77 -5.53 -6.61
N ARG A 229 -0.53 -5.29 -6.79
CA ARG A 229 -1.57 -6.32 -6.65
C ARG A 229 -1.32 -7.48 -7.59
N GLN A 230 -1.03 -7.22 -8.86
CA GLN A 230 -0.70 -8.26 -9.81
C GLN A 230 0.50 -9.09 -9.34
N LYS A 231 1.58 -8.44 -8.87
CA LYS A 231 2.77 -9.12 -8.36
C LYS A 231 2.49 -9.98 -7.14
N VAL A 232 1.64 -9.49 -6.23
CA VAL A 232 1.21 -10.26 -5.05
C VAL A 232 0.37 -11.47 -5.47
N VAL A 233 -0.57 -11.31 -6.40
CA VAL A 233 -1.38 -12.42 -6.91
C VAL A 233 -0.50 -13.48 -7.59
N GLU A 234 0.42 -13.08 -8.46
CA GLU A 234 1.39 -13.97 -9.12
C GLU A 234 2.19 -14.80 -8.08
N ARG A 235 2.65 -14.14 -7.00
CA ARG A 235 3.38 -14.81 -5.92
C ARG A 235 2.52 -15.77 -5.11
N LEU A 236 1.27 -15.37 -4.80
CA LEU A 236 0.31 -16.23 -4.10
C LEU A 236 -0.06 -17.46 -4.92
N GLU A 237 -0.29 -17.32 -6.23
CA GLU A 237 -0.56 -18.44 -7.13
C GLU A 237 0.63 -19.41 -7.24
N ALA A 238 1.85 -18.87 -7.27
CA ALA A 238 3.04 -19.70 -7.29
C ALA A 238 3.17 -20.51 -5.99
N GLU A 239 2.89 -19.89 -4.84
CA GLU A 239 2.93 -20.56 -3.54
C GLU A 239 1.79 -21.59 -3.41
N GLU A 240 0.61 -21.28 -3.92
CA GLU A 240 -0.51 -22.22 -3.95
C GLU A 240 -0.18 -23.48 -4.76
N ARG A 241 0.44 -23.31 -5.94
CA ARG A 241 0.94 -24.46 -6.74
C ARG A 241 1.95 -25.30 -5.99
N ARG A 242 2.88 -24.66 -5.25
CA ARG A 242 3.87 -25.37 -4.42
C ARG A 242 3.21 -26.20 -3.32
N ILE A 243 2.21 -25.62 -2.63
CA ILE A 243 1.48 -26.30 -1.57
C ILE A 243 0.71 -27.51 -2.14
N LYS A 244 0.02 -27.36 -3.28
CA LYS A 244 -0.72 -28.46 -3.93
C LYS A 244 0.21 -29.58 -4.36
N ASN A 245 1.31 -29.27 -5.03
CA ASN A 245 2.28 -30.27 -5.47
C ASN A 245 2.91 -31.01 -4.27
N ALA A 246 3.20 -30.31 -3.17
CA ALA A 246 3.73 -30.92 -1.96
C ALA A 246 2.72 -31.83 -1.24
N ALA A 247 1.42 -31.57 -1.39
CA ALA A 247 0.35 -32.42 -0.87
C ALA A 247 0.20 -33.71 -1.70
N GLU A 248 0.28 -33.60 -3.03
CA GLU A 248 0.21 -34.76 -3.94
C GLU A 248 1.38 -35.73 -3.77
N VAL A 249 2.58 -35.25 -3.49
CA VAL A 249 3.76 -36.12 -3.27
C VAL A 249 3.67 -36.90 -1.95
N LYS A 250 2.85 -36.47 -1.00
CA LYS A 250 2.68 -37.15 0.30
C LYS A 250 1.54 -38.17 0.35
N THR A 251 0.76 -38.26 -0.73
CA THR A 251 -0.35 -39.21 -0.88
C THR A 251 0.06 -40.39 -1.72
#